data_f07c42af354d08ae133eb1053a0f57be
#
_entry.id   f07c42af354d08ae133eb1053a0f57be
#
_cell.length_a   1.000
_cell.length_b   1.000
_cell.length_c   1.000
_cell.angle_alpha   90.00
_cell.angle_beta   90.00
_cell.angle_gamma   90.00
#
_symmetry.space_group_name_H-M   'P 1'
#
loop_
_entity.id
_entity.type
_entity.pdbx_description
1 polymer ?
#
loop_
_entity_poly.entity_id
_entity_poly.type
_entity_poly.pdbx_seq_one_letter_code
_entity_poly.pdbx_strand_id
1 'polypeptide(L)'
;MKGSKIHDPIVPMPPVQSPYGPPVDKITMRAYQLPGIVSVRFTDLFPEFPQPIYPDRSGNKNIKIIRELAEDRLRRVDMSMIKSNDSINILGSHHGFTLFGDGAPYAEMLKTIRDIIIERTGAKDIRLRVGVGLRHKEADMWIKYFKLDEYFGKGRARGIAPLDPGIPVDTEIGTLYVLRDAFDAKWIVHAHNSDVREVHFHRHIDRAVKPFAMSYARLETRATYHFNFGPRTANIVARAIFESPFVQSKYTFSSFIVPSPEGIVTVDADNNLYALNDRITLHNFRTYGKIMTLYTKLKDFIVVLDFSGPIPYQFAGGVIFANFSSNVDLFDLDVEFPGYTWYSEMFYDELGHPMSPRINPVHPGMKAIVINLAWGGYPSVFWSQQVPTIIVGEHMAEVLRRDSQNREFLRHAVVADDLPTAMEFAYKFAKTDKVIIFDGAAGGINVSKSLAEEMLELAPKVSEEVDNVRIPKWCKQRGMDCEAIKNSEKYKEWYENIKR
;
A
#
# COMPACT_ATOMS: atom_id res chain seq x y z
N MET A 1 27.89 -24.61 0.23
CA MET A 1 27.36 -24.20 -1.07
C MET A 1 26.43 -23.01 -0.80
N LYS A 2 26.70 -21.82 -1.37
CA LYS A 2 25.73 -20.73 -1.33
C LYS A 2 24.56 -21.20 -2.20
N GLY A 3 23.38 -21.38 -1.62
CA GLY A 3 22.17 -21.74 -2.36
C GLY A 3 21.90 -20.74 -3.50
N SER A 4 21.22 -21.17 -4.54
CA SER A 4 20.77 -20.28 -5.62
C SER A 4 19.91 -19.16 -5.03
N LYS A 5 20.13 -17.92 -5.47
CA LYS A 5 19.30 -16.77 -5.12
C LYS A 5 18.14 -16.56 -6.13
N ILE A 6 18.08 -17.40 -7.13
CA ILE A 6 17.01 -17.48 -8.11
C ILE A 6 16.23 -18.76 -7.81
N HIS A 7 14.93 -18.63 -7.64
CA HIS A 7 14.02 -19.68 -7.21
C HIS A 7 12.92 -19.92 -8.24
N ASP A 8 12.21 -21.03 -8.08
CA ASP A 8 10.99 -21.27 -8.83
C ASP A 8 9.99 -20.12 -8.61
N PRO A 9 9.08 -19.87 -9.57
CA PRO A 9 8.10 -18.81 -9.44
C PRO A 9 7.27 -18.94 -8.16
N ILE A 10 7.05 -17.83 -7.49
CA ILE A 10 6.14 -17.77 -6.34
C ILE A 10 4.71 -17.82 -6.87
N VAL A 11 3.93 -18.78 -6.39
CA VAL A 11 2.50 -18.86 -6.71
C VAL A 11 1.77 -17.76 -5.94
N PRO A 12 1.21 -16.76 -6.63
CA PRO A 12 0.44 -15.72 -5.95
C PRO A 12 -0.87 -16.28 -5.42
N MET A 13 -1.48 -15.57 -4.48
CA MET A 13 -2.83 -15.93 -4.04
C MET A 13 -3.80 -15.93 -5.22
N PRO A 14 -4.79 -16.84 -5.21
CA PRO A 14 -5.88 -16.78 -6.17
C PRO A 14 -6.53 -15.41 -6.16
N PRO A 15 -6.90 -14.87 -7.32
CA PRO A 15 -7.58 -13.58 -7.36
C PRO A 15 -8.93 -13.68 -6.65
N VAL A 16 -9.20 -12.72 -5.77
CA VAL A 16 -10.51 -12.58 -5.11
C VAL A 16 -11.40 -11.74 -6.01
N GLN A 17 -12.64 -12.20 -6.23
CA GLN A 17 -13.59 -11.42 -7.01
C GLN A 17 -13.83 -10.06 -6.38
N SER A 18 -13.37 -9.01 -7.05
CA SER A 18 -13.67 -7.63 -6.69
C SER A 18 -14.96 -7.16 -7.38
N PRO A 19 -15.78 -6.31 -6.73
CA PRO A 19 -16.93 -5.68 -7.38
C PRO A 19 -16.56 -4.81 -8.59
N TYR A 20 -15.28 -4.44 -8.68
CA TYR A 20 -14.74 -3.53 -9.69
C TYR A 20 -13.67 -4.18 -10.58
N GLY A 21 -13.38 -5.47 -10.37
CA GLY A 21 -12.44 -6.25 -11.16
C GLY A 21 -13.14 -7.07 -12.25
N PRO A 22 -12.35 -7.70 -13.13
CA PRO A 22 -12.87 -8.65 -14.11
C PRO A 22 -13.41 -9.90 -13.41
N PRO A 23 -14.30 -10.66 -14.08
CA PRO A 23 -14.69 -11.97 -13.61
C PRO A 23 -13.47 -12.89 -13.49
N VAL A 24 -13.22 -13.42 -12.28
CA VAL A 24 -12.03 -14.23 -12.01
C VAL A 24 -12.06 -15.59 -12.72
N ASP A 25 -13.23 -16.10 -13.07
CA ASP A 25 -13.44 -17.33 -13.85
C ASP A 25 -13.04 -17.19 -15.33
N LYS A 26 -12.83 -15.97 -15.82
CA LYS A 26 -12.35 -15.69 -17.17
C LYS A 26 -10.83 -15.68 -17.31
N ILE A 27 -10.12 -15.77 -16.20
CA ILE A 27 -8.65 -15.75 -16.21
C ILE A 27 -8.15 -17.17 -16.48
N THR A 28 -7.62 -17.40 -17.66
CA THR A 28 -7.21 -18.74 -18.12
C THR A 28 -5.77 -19.07 -17.73
N MET A 29 -4.91 -18.05 -17.58
CA MET A 29 -3.49 -18.20 -17.24
C MET A 29 -3.02 -17.02 -16.39
N ARG A 30 -2.23 -17.31 -15.36
CA ARG A 30 -1.56 -16.30 -14.55
C ARG A 30 -0.14 -16.09 -15.04
N ALA A 31 0.37 -14.85 -14.87
CA ALA A 31 1.66 -14.47 -15.45
C ALA A 31 2.86 -15.25 -14.89
N TYR A 32 2.80 -15.69 -13.62
CA TYR A 32 3.86 -16.55 -13.06
C TYR A 32 4.03 -17.90 -13.77
N GLN A 33 3.04 -18.33 -14.54
CA GLN A 33 3.04 -19.58 -15.32
C GLN A 33 3.72 -19.44 -16.69
N LEU A 34 4.12 -18.22 -17.08
CA LEU A 34 4.82 -17.98 -18.34
C LEU A 34 6.18 -18.72 -18.36
N PRO A 35 6.59 -19.25 -19.51
CA PRO A 35 7.90 -19.90 -19.65
C PRO A 35 9.06 -18.95 -19.28
N GLY A 36 10.05 -19.46 -18.56
CA GLY A 36 11.26 -18.71 -18.19
C GLY A 36 11.08 -17.74 -17.03
N ILE A 37 9.91 -17.70 -16.41
CA ILE A 37 9.69 -16.94 -15.18
C ILE A 37 10.30 -17.70 -14.00
N VAL A 38 10.95 -16.94 -13.15
CA VAL A 38 11.58 -17.33 -11.89
C VAL A 38 11.18 -16.34 -10.81
N SER A 39 11.63 -16.55 -9.60
CA SER A 39 11.44 -15.56 -8.53
C SER A 39 12.76 -15.16 -7.87
N VAL A 40 12.79 -13.94 -7.34
CA VAL A 40 13.85 -13.44 -6.47
C VAL A 40 13.21 -12.95 -5.18
N ARG A 41 13.77 -13.38 -4.04
CA ARG A 41 13.32 -12.88 -2.74
C ARG A 41 13.99 -11.54 -2.44
N PHE A 42 13.27 -10.63 -1.84
CA PHE A 42 13.84 -9.33 -1.48
C PHE A 42 14.94 -9.44 -0.43
N THR A 43 14.88 -10.45 0.45
CA THR A 43 15.96 -10.74 1.41
C THR A 43 17.17 -11.42 0.77
N ASP A 44 17.09 -11.94 -0.46
CA ASP A 44 18.24 -12.39 -1.24
C ASP A 44 18.92 -11.23 -1.99
N LEU A 45 18.14 -10.21 -2.36
CA LEU A 45 18.66 -8.95 -2.90
C LEU A 45 19.32 -8.12 -1.80
N PHE A 46 18.65 -7.99 -0.65
CA PHE A 46 19.04 -7.15 0.48
C PHE A 46 19.00 -7.96 1.77
N PRO A 47 20.10 -8.69 2.10
CA PRO A 47 20.15 -9.59 3.27
C PRO A 47 19.94 -8.89 4.63
N GLU A 48 20.07 -7.58 4.67
CA GLU A 48 19.82 -6.74 5.85
C GLU A 48 18.33 -6.47 6.11
N PHE A 49 17.44 -6.87 5.24
CA PHE A 49 16.00 -6.74 5.49
C PHE A 49 15.55 -7.65 6.64
N PRO A 50 14.61 -7.20 7.47
CA PRO A 50 14.03 -8.07 8.48
C PRO A 50 13.35 -9.26 7.83
N GLN A 51 13.48 -10.43 8.46
CA GLN A 51 12.86 -11.64 7.95
C GLN A 51 11.34 -11.54 8.14
N PRO A 52 10.55 -11.90 7.10
CA PRO A 52 9.10 -11.92 7.22
C PRO A 52 8.65 -13.04 8.17
N ILE A 53 7.63 -12.74 8.95
CA ILE A 53 6.98 -13.70 9.85
C ILE A 53 5.64 -14.20 9.27
N TYR A 54 5.10 -13.46 8.27
CA TYR A 54 3.85 -13.81 7.60
C TYR A 54 3.79 -13.22 6.17
N PRO A 55 3.74 -14.08 5.13
CA PRO A 55 4.18 -15.46 5.22
C PRO A 55 5.64 -15.52 5.66
N ASP A 56 6.05 -16.60 6.30
CA ASP A 56 7.46 -16.81 6.60
C ASP A 56 8.25 -17.20 5.32
N ARG A 57 9.57 -17.35 5.43
CA ARG A 57 10.43 -17.72 4.29
C ARG A 57 10.06 -19.05 3.63
N SER A 58 9.38 -19.94 4.36
CA SER A 58 8.89 -21.22 3.83
C SER A 58 7.51 -21.09 3.18
N GLY A 59 6.93 -19.89 3.18
CA GLY A 59 5.59 -19.62 2.68
C GLY A 59 4.48 -19.97 3.68
N ASN A 60 4.81 -20.33 4.94
CA ASN A 60 3.82 -20.64 5.93
C ASN A 60 3.08 -19.40 6.40
N LYS A 61 1.77 -19.52 6.53
CA LYS A 61 0.86 -18.48 6.97
C LYS A 61 0.33 -18.76 8.38
N ASN A 62 1.22 -18.69 9.38
CA ASN A 62 0.84 -18.89 10.75
C ASN A 62 0.20 -17.64 11.36
N ILE A 63 -1.13 -17.56 11.32
CA ILE A 63 -1.86 -16.40 11.81
C ILE A 63 -1.70 -16.18 13.34
N LYS A 64 -1.39 -17.22 14.11
CA LYS A 64 -1.22 -17.10 15.56
C LYS A 64 -0.08 -16.16 15.93
N ILE A 65 0.99 -16.10 15.13
CA ILE A 65 2.12 -15.20 15.38
C ILE A 65 1.70 -13.73 15.34
N ILE A 66 0.74 -13.38 14.48
CA ILE A 66 0.20 -12.03 14.40
C ILE A 66 -0.54 -11.67 15.68
N ARG A 67 -1.37 -12.62 16.20
CA ARG A 67 -2.08 -12.43 17.47
C ARG A 67 -1.11 -12.26 18.63
N GLU A 68 -0.14 -13.15 18.77
CA GLU A 68 0.86 -13.14 19.85
C GLU A 68 1.65 -11.82 19.88
N LEU A 69 2.09 -11.34 18.72
CA LEU A 69 2.79 -10.07 18.61
C LEU A 69 1.88 -8.87 18.93
N ALA A 70 0.65 -8.89 18.41
CA ALA A 70 -0.31 -7.83 18.71
C ALA A 70 -0.62 -7.77 20.21
N GLU A 71 -0.83 -8.92 20.86
CA GLU A 71 -1.04 -9.01 22.31
C GLU A 71 0.15 -8.44 23.09
N ASP A 72 1.38 -8.86 22.76
CA ASP A 72 2.59 -8.35 23.39
C ASP A 72 2.70 -6.81 23.28
N ARG A 73 2.51 -6.27 22.08
CA ARG A 73 2.61 -4.83 21.86
C ARG A 73 1.48 -4.04 22.54
N LEU A 74 0.25 -4.55 22.49
CA LEU A 74 -0.92 -3.92 23.10
C LEU A 74 -0.88 -3.93 24.63
N ARG A 75 -0.18 -4.87 25.25
CA ARG A 75 0.03 -4.89 26.69
C ARG A 75 0.94 -3.75 27.17
N ARG A 76 1.74 -3.17 26.28
CA ARG A 76 2.68 -2.08 26.58
C ARG A 76 2.10 -0.69 26.39
N VAL A 77 0.92 -0.55 25.74
CA VAL A 77 0.25 0.76 25.59
C VAL A 77 -0.57 1.13 26.81
N ASP A 78 -0.64 2.42 27.11
CA ASP A 78 -1.49 2.93 28.18
C ASP A 78 -2.96 2.95 27.73
N MET A 79 -3.83 2.30 28.50
CA MET A 79 -5.28 2.27 28.33
C MET A 79 -6.02 2.75 29.60
N SER A 80 -5.31 3.34 30.55
CA SER A 80 -5.84 3.72 31.87
C SER A 80 -7.01 4.72 31.80
N MET A 81 -7.08 5.50 30.73
CA MET A 81 -8.17 6.45 30.47
C MET A 81 -9.50 5.77 30.13
N ILE A 82 -9.49 4.54 29.61
CA ILE A 82 -10.68 3.83 29.18
C ILE A 82 -11.37 3.18 30.39
N LYS A 83 -12.65 3.43 30.56
CA LYS A 83 -13.48 2.82 31.62
C LYS A 83 -14.43 1.78 31.04
N SER A 84 -14.92 0.89 31.88
CA SER A 84 -15.77 -0.25 31.49
C SER A 84 -17.09 0.13 30.79
N ASN A 85 -17.61 1.31 31.07
CA ASN A 85 -18.83 1.84 30.46
C ASN A 85 -18.58 2.76 29.25
N ASP A 86 -17.35 2.94 28.84
CA ASP A 86 -17.00 3.79 27.70
C ASP A 86 -17.27 3.07 26.37
N SER A 87 -17.63 3.86 25.35
CA SER A 87 -17.71 3.42 23.96
C SER A 87 -16.38 3.67 23.22
N ILE A 88 -15.99 2.73 22.36
CA ILE A 88 -14.70 2.78 21.64
C ILE A 88 -14.93 2.47 20.17
N ASN A 89 -14.43 3.32 19.29
CA ASN A 89 -14.31 3.00 17.87
C ASN A 89 -12.88 2.57 17.54
N ILE A 90 -12.72 1.37 17.02
CA ILE A 90 -11.49 0.94 16.35
C ILE A 90 -11.61 1.42 14.90
N LEU A 91 -10.73 2.36 14.53
CA LEU A 91 -10.71 2.97 13.21
C LEU A 91 -9.74 2.21 12.30
N GLY A 92 -10.30 1.47 11.36
CA GLY A 92 -9.55 0.70 10.37
C GLY A 92 -9.66 1.29 8.97
N SER A 93 -8.96 0.66 8.02
CA SER A 93 -9.03 0.98 6.60
C SER A 93 -9.15 -0.29 5.77
N HIS A 94 -9.95 -0.23 4.70
CA HIS A 94 -10.07 -1.35 3.77
C HIS A 94 -8.71 -1.75 3.15
N HIS A 95 -7.78 -0.83 3.08
CA HIS A 95 -6.43 -1.09 2.59
C HIS A 95 -5.66 -2.13 3.43
N GLY A 96 -5.95 -2.25 4.71
CA GLY A 96 -5.34 -3.27 5.57
C GLY A 96 -5.65 -4.70 5.12
N PHE A 97 -6.84 -4.91 4.55
CA PHE A 97 -7.28 -6.24 4.09
C PHE A 97 -6.67 -6.67 2.75
N THR A 98 -5.95 -5.79 2.07
CA THR A 98 -5.34 -6.11 0.77
C THR A 98 -3.83 -6.32 0.86
N LEU A 99 -3.28 -6.32 2.06
CA LEU A 99 -1.86 -6.49 2.28
C LEU A 99 -1.41 -7.90 1.88
N PHE A 100 -0.47 -8.00 0.96
CA PHE A 100 0.01 -9.25 0.34
C PHE A 100 -1.11 -10.13 -0.26
N GLY A 101 -2.23 -9.52 -0.69
CA GLY A 101 -3.38 -10.27 -1.18
C GLY A 101 -4.13 -11.06 -0.10
N ASP A 102 -3.72 -10.97 1.17
CA ASP A 102 -4.24 -11.73 2.29
C ASP A 102 -4.54 -10.80 3.47
N GLY A 103 -5.81 -10.46 3.65
CA GLY A 103 -6.25 -9.59 4.73
C GLY A 103 -6.35 -10.24 6.11
N ALA A 104 -6.05 -11.54 6.22
CA ALA A 104 -6.18 -12.27 7.48
C ALA A 104 -5.32 -11.69 8.63
N PRO A 105 -4.05 -11.28 8.41
CA PRO A 105 -3.25 -10.64 9.45
C PRO A 105 -3.87 -9.38 10.01
N TYR A 106 -4.43 -8.56 9.13
CA TYR A 106 -5.07 -7.32 9.56
C TYR A 106 -6.38 -7.59 10.31
N ALA A 107 -7.19 -8.53 9.83
CA ALA A 107 -8.40 -8.97 10.54
C ALA A 107 -8.07 -9.53 11.93
N GLU A 108 -6.97 -10.29 12.04
CA GLU A 108 -6.54 -10.85 13.33
C GLU A 108 -6.05 -9.76 14.29
N MET A 109 -5.27 -8.80 13.82
CA MET A 109 -4.87 -7.64 14.63
C MET A 109 -6.09 -6.86 15.15
N LEU A 110 -7.11 -6.62 14.31
CA LEU A 110 -8.33 -5.92 14.72
C LEU A 110 -9.10 -6.69 15.81
N LYS A 111 -9.19 -8.02 15.68
CA LYS A 111 -9.79 -8.88 16.71
C LYS A 111 -9.00 -8.81 18.01
N THR A 112 -7.68 -8.87 17.93
CA THR A 112 -6.79 -8.81 19.09
C THR A 112 -6.90 -7.48 19.82
N ILE A 113 -6.96 -6.36 19.10
CA ILE A 113 -7.18 -5.03 19.70
C ILE A 113 -8.46 -5.03 20.52
N ARG A 114 -9.57 -5.54 19.98
CA ARG A 114 -10.84 -5.64 20.68
C ARG A 114 -10.70 -6.47 21.96
N ASP A 115 -10.11 -7.66 21.87
CA ASP A 115 -10.01 -8.59 22.97
C ASP A 115 -9.16 -8.02 24.13
N ILE A 116 -8.02 -7.42 23.81
CA ILE A 116 -7.13 -6.79 24.80
C ILE A 116 -7.80 -5.56 25.48
N ILE A 117 -8.57 -4.77 24.73
CA ILE A 117 -9.33 -3.68 25.34
C ILE A 117 -10.35 -4.23 26.33
N ILE A 118 -11.10 -5.29 25.98
CA ILE A 118 -12.06 -5.93 26.89
C ILE A 118 -11.34 -6.46 28.14
N GLU A 119 -10.26 -7.22 27.94
CA GLU A 119 -9.48 -7.82 29.02
C GLU A 119 -8.97 -6.77 30.02
N ARG A 120 -8.40 -5.67 29.51
CA ARG A 120 -7.70 -4.68 30.34
C ARG A 120 -8.59 -3.63 30.94
N THR A 121 -9.72 -3.31 30.31
CA THR A 121 -10.56 -2.16 30.71
C THR A 121 -11.97 -2.55 31.12
N GLY A 122 -12.42 -3.75 30.75
CA GLY A 122 -13.80 -4.22 30.93
C GLY A 122 -14.81 -3.53 30.01
N ALA A 123 -14.37 -2.68 29.07
CA ALA A 123 -15.27 -2.00 28.14
C ALA A 123 -15.93 -3.00 27.18
N LYS A 124 -17.25 -2.84 26.94
CA LYS A 124 -18.05 -3.78 26.15
C LYS A 124 -18.60 -3.14 24.86
N ASP A 125 -18.70 -1.81 24.79
CA ASP A 125 -19.16 -1.13 23.58
C ASP A 125 -17.99 -0.79 22.66
N ILE A 126 -17.46 -1.83 22.02
CA ILE A 126 -16.34 -1.70 21.08
C ILE A 126 -16.87 -1.93 19.67
N ARG A 127 -16.61 -0.96 18.80
CA ARG A 127 -17.10 -0.93 17.42
C ARG A 127 -15.95 -0.86 16.46
N LEU A 128 -16.08 -1.48 15.28
CA LEU A 128 -15.14 -1.37 14.17
C LEU A 128 -15.71 -0.44 13.09
N ARG A 129 -14.95 0.54 12.68
CA ARG A 129 -15.26 1.45 11.58
C ARG A 129 -14.18 1.36 10.52
N VAL A 130 -14.52 0.80 9.35
CA VAL A 130 -13.55 0.58 8.28
C VAL A 130 -13.72 1.68 7.22
N GLY A 131 -12.80 2.62 7.23
CA GLY A 131 -12.76 3.70 6.24
C GLY A 131 -12.37 3.19 4.85
N VAL A 132 -12.97 3.79 3.82
CA VAL A 132 -12.66 3.48 2.43
C VAL A 132 -12.00 4.66 1.73
N GLY A 133 -11.29 4.39 0.63
CA GLY A 133 -10.88 5.41 -0.32
C GLY A 133 -12.09 5.97 -1.06
N LEU A 134 -12.33 5.49 -2.28
CA LEU A 134 -13.43 5.96 -3.13
C LEU A 134 -14.59 4.96 -3.24
N ARG A 135 -14.36 3.68 -2.96
CA ARG A 135 -15.28 2.56 -3.28
C ARG A 135 -15.72 1.80 -2.03
N HIS A 136 -16.75 2.29 -1.38
CA HIS A 136 -17.22 1.84 -0.06
C HIS A 136 -17.62 0.35 0.02
N LYS A 137 -18.14 -0.24 -1.05
CA LYS A 137 -18.58 -1.65 -1.05
C LYS A 137 -17.47 -2.65 -0.71
N GLU A 138 -16.21 -2.28 -0.91
CA GLU A 138 -15.08 -3.15 -0.60
C GLU A 138 -14.85 -3.33 0.90
N ALA A 139 -15.11 -2.31 1.71
CA ALA A 139 -15.02 -2.45 3.16
C ALA A 139 -16.02 -3.48 3.70
N ASP A 140 -17.27 -3.40 3.24
CA ASP A 140 -18.32 -4.32 3.68
C ASP A 140 -18.05 -5.75 3.20
N MET A 141 -17.50 -5.91 2.01
CA MET A 141 -17.06 -7.20 1.49
C MET A 141 -16.03 -7.85 2.42
N TRP A 142 -14.99 -7.13 2.84
CA TRP A 142 -13.96 -7.64 3.74
C TRP A 142 -14.49 -7.93 5.15
N ILE A 143 -15.34 -7.05 5.69
CA ILE A 143 -16.01 -7.26 6.98
C ILE A 143 -16.78 -8.58 6.96
N LYS A 144 -17.55 -8.83 5.89
CA LYS A 144 -18.29 -10.08 5.70
C LYS A 144 -17.35 -11.29 5.51
N TYR A 145 -16.33 -11.14 4.65
CA TYR A 145 -15.39 -12.23 4.34
C TYR A 145 -14.68 -12.73 5.60
N PHE A 146 -14.22 -11.83 6.47
CA PHE A 146 -13.53 -12.18 7.72
C PHE A 146 -14.47 -12.32 8.92
N LYS A 147 -15.80 -12.30 8.71
CA LYS A 147 -16.83 -12.42 9.75
C LYS A 147 -16.64 -11.44 10.92
N LEU A 148 -16.19 -10.23 10.62
CA LEU A 148 -15.89 -9.25 11.66
C LEU A 148 -17.15 -8.73 12.34
N ASP A 149 -18.31 -8.64 11.63
CA ASP A 149 -19.57 -8.25 12.27
C ASP A 149 -20.05 -9.29 13.30
N GLU A 150 -19.86 -10.59 13.03
CA GLU A 150 -20.15 -11.63 14.00
C GLU A 150 -19.22 -11.53 15.22
N TYR A 151 -17.91 -11.29 14.98
CA TYR A 151 -16.90 -11.20 16.04
C TYR A 151 -17.09 -9.99 16.96
N PHE A 152 -17.35 -8.81 16.39
CA PHE A 152 -17.58 -7.58 17.15
C PHE A 152 -18.99 -7.49 17.75
N GLY A 153 -19.94 -8.27 17.23
CA GLY A 153 -21.36 -8.24 17.54
C GLY A 153 -22.15 -7.57 16.42
N LYS A 154 -23.32 -8.10 16.12
CA LYS A 154 -24.16 -7.67 15.00
C LYS A 154 -24.35 -6.14 14.95
N GLY A 155 -24.01 -5.54 13.83
CA GLY A 155 -24.12 -4.08 13.59
C GLY A 155 -22.97 -3.25 14.20
N ARG A 156 -21.97 -3.89 14.84
CA ARG A 156 -20.84 -3.17 15.43
C ARG A 156 -19.65 -3.00 14.49
N ALA A 157 -19.53 -3.80 13.44
CA ALA A 157 -18.52 -3.65 12.40
C ALA A 157 -19.17 -3.18 11.10
N ARG A 158 -18.71 -2.05 10.54
CA ARG A 158 -19.22 -1.53 9.27
C ARG A 158 -18.20 -0.68 8.51
N GLY A 159 -18.40 -0.59 7.20
CA GLY A 159 -17.73 0.36 6.35
C GLY A 159 -18.24 1.79 6.61
N ILE A 160 -17.35 2.78 6.45
CA ILE A 160 -17.68 4.22 6.44
C ILE A 160 -17.11 4.85 5.17
N ALA A 161 -17.86 5.72 4.54
CA ALA A 161 -17.57 6.25 3.22
C ALA A 161 -17.46 7.79 3.21
N PRO A 162 -16.72 8.38 2.26
CA PRO A 162 -16.48 9.83 2.25
C PRO A 162 -17.73 10.69 2.12
N LEU A 163 -18.83 10.13 1.65
CA LEU A 163 -20.11 10.83 1.50
C LEU A 163 -21.07 10.61 2.69
N ASP A 164 -20.68 9.80 3.66
CA ASP A 164 -21.47 9.62 4.87
C ASP A 164 -21.55 10.92 5.70
N PRO A 165 -22.53 11.04 6.62
CA PRO A 165 -22.66 12.21 7.47
C PRO A 165 -21.37 12.55 8.20
N GLY A 166 -21.00 13.84 8.18
CA GLY A 166 -19.79 14.34 8.82
C GLY A 166 -20.08 15.31 9.95
N ILE A 167 -19.04 15.72 10.60
CA ILE A 167 -19.00 16.79 11.59
C ILE A 167 -17.86 17.75 11.24
N PRO A 168 -18.04 19.05 11.45
CA PRO A 168 -16.98 20.02 11.31
C PRO A 168 -15.99 19.87 12.48
N VAL A 169 -14.72 20.07 12.18
CA VAL A 169 -13.62 20.10 13.14
C VAL A 169 -12.80 21.35 12.90
N ASP A 170 -12.70 22.21 13.90
CA ASP A 170 -11.84 23.38 13.82
C ASP A 170 -10.38 22.96 13.98
N THR A 171 -9.56 23.41 13.04
CA THR A 171 -8.13 23.11 12.97
C THR A 171 -7.33 24.39 12.76
N GLU A 172 -6.02 24.32 12.89
CA GLU A 172 -5.11 25.45 12.65
C GLU A 172 -5.18 26.02 11.22
N ILE A 173 -5.65 25.22 10.27
CA ILE A 173 -5.79 25.62 8.85
C ILE A 173 -7.24 25.91 8.46
N GLY A 174 -8.15 26.02 9.41
CA GLY A 174 -9.57 26.25 9.19
C GLY A 174 -10.44 25.05 9.51
N THR A 175 -11.73 25.13 9.16
CA THR A 175 -12.68 24.05 9.42
C THR A 175 -12.55 22.94 8.40
N LEU A 176 -12.28 21.74 8.88
CA LEU A 176 -12.26 20.51 8.08
C LEU A 176 -13.41 19.59 8.51
N TYR A 177 -13.72 18.58 7.70
CA TYR A 177 -14.86 17.70 7.95
C TYR A 177 -14.40 16.24 8.09
N VAL A 178 -14.73 15.63 9.23
CA VAL A 178 -14.50 14.20 9.48
C VAL A 178 -15.80 13.42 9.46
N LEU A 179 -15.72 12.09 9.28
CA LEU A 179 -16.89 11.22 9.27
C LEU A 179 -17.45 11.09 10.69
N ARG A 180 -18.75 11.35 10.86
CA ARG A 180 -19.43 11.27 12.16
C ARG A 180 -19.22 9.90 12.81
N ASP A 181 -19.44 8.84 12.04
CA ASP A 181 -19.38 7.47 12.53
C ASP A 181 -17.97 6.98 12.94
N ALA A 182 -16.93 7.68 12.47
CA ALA A 182 -15.58 7.43 12.97
C ALA A 182 -15.39 7.97 14.40
N PHE A 183 -16.07 9.07 14.74
CA PHE A 183 -15.84 9.82 15.97
C PHE A 183 -17.05 9.86 16.92
N ASP A 184 -18.09 9.03 16.71
CA ASP A 184 -19.29 8.97 17.53
C ASP A 184 -19.10 8.23 18.87
N ALA A 185 -17.94 7.64 19.13
CA ALA A 185 -17.57 7.03 20.38
C ALA A 185 -16.83 8.02 21.31
N LYS A 186 -16.72 7.67 22.59
CA LYS A 186 -15.94 8.44 23.56
C LYS A 186 -14.45 8.36 23.22
N TRP A 187 -13.95 7.18 22.86
CA TRP A 187 -12.55 6.93 22.52
C TRP A 187 -12.38 6.39 21.13
N ILE A 188 -11.23 6.69 20.53
CA ILE A 188 -10.81 6.11 19.24
C ILE A 188 -9.46 5.41 19.41
N VAL A 189 -9.36 4.27 18.74
CA VAL A 189 -8.13 3.51 18.54
C VAL A 189 -7.85 3.48 17.04
N HIS A 190 -6.66 3.88 16.63
CA HIS A 190 -6.28 3.91 15.23
C HIS A 190 -5.55 2.62 14.84
N ALA A 191 -6.11 1.82 13.92
CA ALA A 191 -5.58 0.54 13.50
C ALA A 191 -5.34 0.52 11.98
N HIS A 192 -4.09 0.33 11.55
CA HIS A 192 -3.75 0.42 10.13
C HIS A 192 -2.56 -0.48 9.75
N ASN A 193 -2.06 -0.34 8.53
CA ASN A 193 -0.78 -0.88 8.08
C ASN A 193 0.17 0.25 7.67
N SER A 194 1.45 -0.06 7.61
CA SER A 194 2.50 0.92 7.33
C SER A 194 3.07 0.84 5.91
N ASP A 195 2.25 0.48 4.93
CA ASP A 195 2.71 0.39 3.54
C ASP A 195 3.06 1.74 2.91
N VAL A 196 3.81 1.70 1.81
CA VAL A 196 4.28 2.89 1.08
C VAL A 196 3.47 3.19 -0.19
N ARG A 197 2.31 2.58 -0.32
CA ARG A 197 1.57 2.54 -1.59
C ARG A 197 1.23 3.89 -2.22
N GLU A 198 1.21 4.94 -1.56
CA GLU A 198 0.83 6.22 -2.15
C GLU A 198 1.94 7.26 -2.08
N VAL A 199 3.17 6.81 -1.92
CA VAL A 199 4.32 7.71 -1.87
C VAL A 199 4.48 8.54 -3.15
N HIS A 200 4.02 8.01 -4.28
CA HIS A 200 4.04 8.72 -5.55
C HIS A 200 3.04 9.89 -5.62
N PHE A 201 2.04 9.90 -4.76
CA PHE A 201 1.11 11.02 -4.70
C PHE A 201 1.55 12.09 -3.73
N HIS A 202 2.08 11.67 -2.60
CA HIS A 202 2.28 12.52 -1.46
C HIS A 202 3.61 12.21 -0.80
N ARG A 203 4.66 12.77 -1.36
CA ARG A 203 6.06 12.51 -0.96
C ARG A 203 6.39 12.83 0.50
N HIS A 204 5.61 13.71 1.09
CA HIS A 204 5.77 14.14 2.48
C HIS A 204 4.86 13.39 3.45
N ILE A 205 4.14 12.39 3.01
CA ILE A 205 3.13 11.75 3.85
C ILE A 205 3.73 11.16 5.12
N ASP A 206 3.16 11.56 6.23
CA ASP A 206 3.18 10.83 7.48
C ASP A 206 2.20 9.65 7.38
N ARG A 207 2.72 8.46 7.12
CA ARG A 207 1.90 7.28 6.82
C ARG A 207 0.89 6.96 7.91
N ALA A 208 1.29 7.13 9.17
CA ALA A 208 0.43 6.85 10.30
C ALA A 208 -0.66 7.92 10.49
N VAL A 209 -0.42 9.17 10.08
CA VAL A 209 -1.37 10.28 10.25
C VAL A 209 -2.34 10.41 9.08
N LYS A 210 -1.91 10.02 7.88
CA LYS A 210 -2.71 10.15 6.65
C LYS A 210 -4.17 9.70 6.77
N PRO A 211 -4.51 8.58 7.42
CA PRO A 211 -5.89 8.13 7.51
C PRO A 211 -6.87 9.14 8.11
N PHE A 212 -6.38 10.08 8.92
CA PHE A 212 -7.22 11.16 9.46
C PHE A 212 -7.74 12.11 8.39
N ALA A 213 -6.97 12.35 7.33
CA ALA A 213 -7.43 13.14 6.17
C ALA A 213 -8.05 12.30 5.06
N MET A 214 -7.95 10.97 5.14
CA MET A 214 -8.42 10.06 4.09
C MET A 214 -9.51 9.12 4.57
N SER A 215 -9.16 8.10 5.34
CA SER A 215 -10.08 7.02 5.69
C SER A 215 -11.20 7.48 6.62
N TYR A 216 -10.95 8.50 7.44
CA TYR A 216 -11.88 9.00 8.46
C TYR A 216 -12.44 10.38 8.14
N ALA A 217 -12.10 10.94 6.97
CA ALA A 217 -12.51 12.25 6.53
C ALA A 217 -13.60 12.23 5.44
N ARG A 218 -14.39 13.29 5.40
CA ARG A 218 -15.35 13.52 4.32
C ARG A 218 -14.67 13.93 3.01
N LEU A 219 -15.46 13.90 1.94
CA LEU A 219 -14.97 14.21 0.60
C LEU A 219 -14.36 15.62 0.52
N GLU A 220 -14.94 16.60 1.18
CA GLU A 220 -14.45 17.99 1.21
C GLU A 220 -13.02 18.09 1.75
N THR A 221 -12.75 17.42 2.87
CA THR A 221 -11.42 17.36 3.46
C THR A 221 -10.45 16.56 2.59
N ARG A 222 -10.92 15.48 1.96
CA ARG A 222 -10.09 14.73 1.00
C ARG A 222 -9.74 15.57 -0.22
N ALA A 223 -10.67 16.41 -0.70
CA ALA A 223 -10.41 17.35 -1.77
C ALA A 223 -9.35 18.38 -1.36
N THR A 224 -9.47 18.94 -0.14
CA THR A 224 -8.44 19.83 0.41
C THR A 224 -7.08 19.15 0.47
N TYR A 225 -7.01 17.92 0.98
CA TYR A 225 -5.80 17.11 1.06
C TYR A 225 -5.18 16.86 -0.32
N HIS A 226 -5.98 16.51 -1.32
CA HIS A 226 -5.48 16.13 -2.64
C HIS A 226 -5.23 17.33 -3.56
N PHE A 227 -6.11 18.33 -3.55
CA PHE A 227 -6.09 19.39 -4.56
C PHE A 227 -5.50 20.71 -4.08
N ASN A 228 -5.79 21.11 -2.84
CA ASN A 228 -5.28 22.39 -2.35
C ASN A 228 -3.84 22.28 -1.87
N PHE A 229 -3.54 21.24 -1.08
CA PHE A 229 -2.22 21.07 -0.49
C PHE A 229 -1.33 20.18 -1.38
N GLY A 230 -1.93 19.29 -2.17
CA GLY A 230 -1.20 18.50 -3.15
C GLY A 230 -0.09 17.65 -2.59
N PRO A 231 0.81 17.13 -3.45
CA PRO A 231 1.76 16.10 -3.06
C PRO A 231 2.86 16.57 -2.11
N ARG A 232 3.13 17.86 -2.01
CA ARG A 232 4.21 18.35 -1.17
C ARG A 232 3.79 18.66 0.26
N THR A 233 2.55 19.08 0.44
CA THR A 233 2.08 19.67 1.70
C THR A 233 0.87 18.96 2.30
N ALA A 234 0.45 17.84 1.71
CA ALA A 234 -0.71 17.07 2.15
C ALA A 234 -0.66 16.66 3.64
N ASN A 235 0.53 16.46 4.21
CA ASN A 235 0.69 16.19 5.63
C ASN A 235 0.07 17.25 6.54
N ILE A 236 0.07 18.51 6.12
CA ILE A 236 -0.51 19.61 6.89
C ILE A 236 -1.98 19.33 7.19
N VAL A 237 -2.76 18.88 6.21
CA VAL A 237 -4.19 18.56 6.38
C VAL A 237 -4.38 17.40 7.36
N ALA A 238 -3.60 16.33 7.20
CA ALA A 238 -3.70 15.15 8.05
C ALA A 238 -3.30 15.46 9.50
N ARG A 239 -2.21 16.22 9.69
CA ARG A 239 -1.76 16.67 11.00
C ARG A 239 -2.75 17.63 11.66
N ALA A 240 -3.25 18.62 10.93
CA ALA A 240 -4.23 19.56 11.44
C ALA A 240 -5.47 18.86 12.01
N ILE A 241 -5.97 17.81 11.35
CA ILE A 241 -7.07 17.01 11.90
C ILE A 241 -6.63 16.25 13.14
N PHE A 242 -5.51 15.51 13.07
CA PHE A 242 -5.04 14.69 14.18
C PHE A 242 -4.74 15.54 15.42
N GLU A 243 -4.09 16.69 15.25
CA GLU A 243 -3.68 17.60 16.33
C GLU A 243 -4.84 18.46 16.85
N SER A 244 -6.00 18.46 16.19
CA SER A 244 -7.16 19.21 16.66
C SER A 244 -7.58 18.78 18.08
N PRO A 245 -8.01 19.73 18.94
CA PRO A 245 -8.50 19.39 20.28
C PRO A 245 -9.62 18.34 20.25
N PHE A 246 -10.43 18.34 19.20
CA PHE A 246 -11.51 17.37 19.00
C PHE A 246 -10.98 15.93 18.89
N VAL A 247 -9.98 15.69 18.04
CA VAL A 247 -9.40 14.34 17.85
C VAL A 247 -8.56 13.96 19.07
N GLN A 248 -7.72 14.87 19.57
CA GLN A 248 -6.86 14.62 20.73
C GLN A 248 -7.64 14.27 21.99
N SER A 249 -8.84 14.83 22.18
CA SER A 249 -9.71 14.49 23.33
C SER A 249 -10.25 13.06 23.28
N LYS A 250 -10.15 12.37 22.14
CA LYS A 250 -10.67 11.02 21.90
C LYS A 250 -9.59 9.98 21.60
N TYR A 251 -8.44 10.40 21.13
CA TYR A 251 -7.37 9.50 20.73
C TYR A 251 -6.75 8.78 21.94
N THR A 252 -6.51 7.47 21.79
CA THR A 252 -5.91 6.64 22.84
C THR A 252 -4.56 6.08 22.41
N PHE A 253 -4.53 5.23 21.41
CA PHE A 253 -3.32 4.64 20.87
C PHE A 253 -3.51 4.21 19.40
N SER A 254 -2.40 3.86 18.76
CA SER A 254 -2.40 3.27 17.43
C SER A 254 -1.78 1.89 17.44
N SER A 255 -2.25 1.01 16.55
CA SER A 255 -1.65 -0.30 16.29
C SER A 255 -1.54 -0.54 14.79
N PHE A 256 -0.36 -0.95 14.34
CA PHE A 256 -0.02 -1.09 12.93
C PHE A 256 0.59 -2.45 12.60
N ILE A 257 0.11 -3.06 11.53
CA ILE A 257 0.87 -4.09 10.82
C ILE A 257 2.06 -3.41 10.13
N VAL A 258 3.24 -3.93 10.31
CA VAL A 258 4.47 -3.43 9.69
C VAL A 258 4.96 -4.42 8.64
N PRO A 259 4.71 -4.16 7.35
CA PRO A 259 5.24 -4.98 6.27
C PRO A 259 6.66 -4.56 5.87
N SER A 260 7.38 -5.51 5.30
CA SER A 260 8.52 -5.28 4.41
C SER A 260 8.14 -5.64 2.98
N PRO A 261 9.01 -5.42 1.99
CA PRO A 261 8.75 -5.87 0.63
C PRO A 261 8.52 -7.39 0.46
N GLU A 262 8.96 -8.20 1.40
CA GLU A 262 8.83 -9.67 1.33
C GLU A 262 7.65 -10.22 2.13
N GLY A 263 7.21 -9.53 3.15
CA GLY A 263 6.10 -9.97 3.99
C GLY A 263 5.97 -9.12 5.25
N ILE A 264 5.07 -9.49 6.14
CA ILE A 264 4.87 -8.81 7.42
C ILE A 264 6.04 -9.17 8.34
N VAL A 265 6.63 -8.17 8.99
CA VAL A 265 7.78 -8.36 9.90
C VAL A 265 7.38 -8.23 11.37
N THR A 266 6.36 -7.45 11.69
CA THR A 266 5.88 -7.28 13.07
C THR A 266 4.51 -6.60 13.12
N VAL A 267 3.97 -6.52 14.32
CA VAL A 267 2.94 -5.57 14.73
C VAL A 267 3.58 -4.58 15.69
N ASP A 268 3.30 -3.28 15.55
CA ASP A 268 3.74 -2.27 16.53
C ASP A 268 2.53 -1.51 17.08
N ALA A 269 2.63 -1.02 18.31
CA ALA A 269 1.62 -0.20 18.94
C ALA A 269 2.24 0.88 19.82
N ASP A 270 1.62 2.08 19.80
CA ASP A 270 2.11 3.21 20.59
C ASP A 270 0.98 4.19 20.92
N ASN A 271 1.08 4.84 22.08
CA ASN A 271 0.23 5.98 22.41
C ASN A 271 0.67 7.25 21.68
N ASN A 272 1.95 7.34 21.31
CA ASN A 272 2.49 8.44 20.53
C ASN A 272 2.50 8.08 19.03
N LEU A 273 1.54 8.61 18.28
CA LEU A 273 1.41 8.36 16.86
C LEU A 273 2.64 8.80 16.05
N TYR A 274 3.28 9.89 16.43
CA TYR A 274 4.45 10.39 15.71
C TYR A 274 5.69 9.53 15.95
N ALA A 275 5.90 9.03 17.16
CA ALA A 275 6.99 8.10 17.42
C ALA A 275 6.82 6.79 16.63
N LEU A 276 5.59 6.30 16.49
CA LEU A 276 5.28 5.17 15.62
C LEU A 276 5.54 5.52 14.14
N ASN A 277 5.10 6.70 13.69
CA ASN A 277 5.30 7.18 12.33
C ASN A 277 6.79 7.28 11.95
N ASP A 278 7.62 7.75 12.84
CA ASP A 278 9.06 7.88 12.61
C ASP A 278 9.73 6.52 12.44
N ARG A 279 9.37 5.54 13.27
CA ARG A 279 9.84 4.15 13.10
C ARG A 279 9.43 3.56 11.75
N ILE A 280 8.17 3.77 11.37
CA ILE A 280 7.62 3.34 10.06
C ILE A 280 8.39 4.01 8.93
N THR A 281 8.63 5.31 9.02
CA THR A 281 9.30 6.08 7.97
C THR A 281 10.73 5.59 7.77
N LEU A 282 11.49 5.41 8.84
CA LEU A 282 12.85 4.88 8.75
C LEU A 282 12.87 3.45 8.19
N HIS A 283 11.93 2.60 8.60
CA HIS A 283 11.80 1.26 8.06
C HIS A 283 11.54 1.28 6.55
N ASN A 284 10.62 2.14 6.10
CA ASN A 284 10.33 2.30 4.69
C ASN A 284 11.53 2.79 3.89
N PHE A 285 12.34 3.69 4.43
CA PHE A 285 13.59 4.12 3.78
C PHE A 285 14.57 2.97 3.61
N ARG A 286 14.75 2.15 4.65
CA ARG A 286 15.69 1.04 4.66
C ARG A 286 15.24 -0.15 3.80
N THR A 287 13.96 -0.27 3.52
CA THR A 287 13.39 -1.39 2.76
C THR A 287 12.91 -0.94 1.38
N TYR A 288 11.79 -0.23 1.32
CA TYR A 288 11.23 0.21 0.04
C TYR A 288 12.10 1.23 -0.70
N GLY A 289 12.87 2.04 0.03
CA GLY A 289 13.83 2.95 -0.58
C GLY A 289 14.88 2.22 -1.42
N LYS A 290 15.35 1.06 -0.96
CA LYS A 290 16.28 0.21 -1.73
C LYS A 290 15.62 -0.40 -2.96
N ILE A 291 14.39 -0.90 -2.81
CA ILE A 291 13.63 -1.44 -3.94
C ILE A 291 13.37 -0.37 -5.00
N MET A 292 12.92 0.81 -4.58
CA MET A 292 12.67 1.93 -5.48
C MET A 292 13.94 2.36 -6.22
N THR A 293 15.06 2.43 -5.50
CA THR A 293 16.35 2.75 -6.11
C THR A 293 16.80 1.66 -7.08
N LEU A 294 16.60 0.39 -6.74
CA LEU A 294 16.91 -0.73 -7.65
C LEU A 294 16.10 -0.61 -8.95
N TYR A 295 14.80 -0.40 -8.84
CA TYR A 295 13.94 -0.33 -10.02
C TYR A 295 14.27 0.83 -10.96
N THR A 296 14.71 1.98 -10.45
CA THR A 296 15.14 3.09 -11.30
C THR A 296 16.38 2.76 -12.15
N LYS A 297 17.13 1.71 -11.81
CA LYS A 297 18.34 1.28 -12.52
C LYS A 297 18.12 0.15 -13.54
N LEU A 298 16.94 -0.46 -13.53
CA LEU A 298 16.61 -1.54 -14.48
C LEU A 298 16.54 -1.01 -15.92
N LYS A 299 16.91 -1.86 -16.86
CA LYS A 299 16.95 -1.48 -18.29
C LYS A 299 16.16 -2.46 -19.15
N ASP A 300 15.43 -1.87 -20.08
CA ASP A 300 14.73 -2.58 -21.17
C ASP A 300 13.93 -3.80 -20.70
N PHE A 301 12.77 -3.55 -20.09
CA PHE A 301 11.91 -4.57 -19.52
C PHE A 301 10.44 -4.39 -19.92
N ILE A 302 9.68 -5.47 -19.82
CA ILE A 302 8.22 -5.55 -19.99
C ILE A 302 7.59 -5.61 -18.59
N VAL A 303 6.54 -4.85 -18.38
CA VAL A 303 5.72 -4.90 -17.15
C VAL A 303 4.49 -5.76 -17.43
N VAL A 304 4.22 -6.74 -16.57
CA VAL A 304 2.97 -7.50 -16.58
C VAL A 304 2.17 -7.21 -15.32
N LEU A 305 0.97 -6.71 -15.50
CA LEU A 305 0.00 -6.53 -14.40
C LEU A 305 -0.88 -7.77 -14.31
N ASP A 306 -0.87 -8.44 -13.18
CA ASP A 306 -1.57 -9.71 -12.97
C ASP A 306 -2.19 -9.81 -11.57
N PHE A 307 -2.87 -8.74 -11.13
CA PHE A 307 -3.48 -8.69 -9.81
C PHE A 307 -4.82 -7.96 -9.80
N SER A 308 -5.88 -8.62 -9.28
CA SER A 308 -7.25 -8.11 -9.27
C SER A 308 -7.67 -7.39 -7.97
N GLY A 309 -6.80 -7.30 -7.00
CA GLY A 309 -7.11 -6.59 -5.76
C GLY A 309 -7.42 -5.11 -6.01
N PRO A 310 -8.14 -4.45 -5.10
CA PRO A 310 -8.49 -3.04 -5.27
C PRO A 310 -7.27 -2.13 -5.38
N ILE A 311 -6.11 -2.70 -5.16
CA ILE A 311 -4.89 -1.97 -5.17
C ILE A 311 -3.81 -2.79 -5.83
N PRO A 312 -3.48 -2.47 -7.08
CA PRO A 312 -2.27 -2.95 -7.71
C PRO A 312 -1.02 -2.44 -6.99
N TYR A 313 -1.21 -2.02 -5.78
CA TYR A 313 -0.23 -1.38 -5.01
C TYR A 313 0.40 -2.23 -4.02
N GLN A 314 0.15 -3.45 -3.96
CA GLN A 314 0.75 -4.17 -2.89
C GLN A 314 2.23 -3.97 -2.94
N PHE A 315 2.75 -3.66 -1.83
CA PHE A 315 4.15 -3.44 -1.50
C PHE A 315 5.08 -3.26 -2.70
N ALA A 316 5.35 -4.28 -3.47
CA ALA A 316 6.13 -4.15 -4.71
C ALA A 316 5.37 -3.36 -5.78
N GLY A 317 4.07 -3.58 -5.94
CA GLY A 317 3.22 -2.90 -6.91
C GLY A 317 3.14 -1.39 -6.67
N GLY A 318 2.92 -0.94 -5.44
CA GLY A 318 2.86 0.48 -5.11
C GLY A 318 4.18 1.20 -5.34
N VAL A 319 5.27 0.56 -4.94
CA VAL A 319 6.61 1.07 -5.16
C VAL A 319 6.95 1.14 -6.64
N ILE A 320 6.58 0.12 -7.40
CA ILE A 320 6.83 0.07 -8.84
C ILE A 320 6.02 1.11 -9.59
N PHE A 321 4.73 1.22 -9.29
CA PHE A 321 3.92 2.26 -9.86
C PHE A 321 4.52 3.64 -9.64
N ALA A 322 4.98 3.91 -8.42
CA ALA A 322 5.63 5.14 -8.08
C ALA A 322 6.86 5.40 -8.97
N ASN A 323 7.74 4.42 -9.11
CA ASN A 323 8.96 4.56 -9.90
C ASN A 323 8.69 4.58 -11.39
N PHE A 324 7.83 3.71 -11.89
CA PHE A 324 7.55 3.61 -13.32
C PHE A 324 6.69 4.75 -13.84
N SER A 325 5.87 5.37 -12.98
CA SER A 325 5.07 6.53 -13.35
C SER A 325 5.79 7.87 -13.20
N SER A 326 6.86 7.93 -12.43
CA SER A 326 7.50 9.20 -12.09
C SER A 326 8.99 9.24 -12.41
N ASN A 327 9.64 8.08 -12.44
CA ASN A 327 11.08 7.91 -12.68
C ASN A 327 11.98 8.88 -11.87
N VAL A 328 11.59 9.14 -10.62
CA VAL A 328 12.31 10.03 -9.70
C VAL A 328 12.47 9.38 -8.34
N ASP A 329 13.40 9.89 -7.54
CA ASP A 329 13.48 9.54 -6.14
C ASP A 329 12.31 10.16 -5.36
N LEU A 330 11.30 9.34 -5.06
CA LEU A 330 10.07 9.79 -4.40
C LEU A 330 10.25 10.11 -2.91
N PHE A 331 11.33 9.68 -2.29
CA PHE A 331 11.65 10.06 -0.92
C PHE A 331 12.48 11.34 -0.81
N ASP A 332 13.11 11.77 -1.90
CA ASP A 332 13.87 13.01 -1.95
C ASP A 332 12.94 14.21 -2.09
N LEU A 333 12.91 15.09 -1.10
CA LEU A 333 12.03 16.26 -1.06
C LEU A 333 12.55 17.43 -1.90
N ASP A 334 13.83 17.44 -2.26
CA ASP A 334 14.44 18.47 -3.08
C ASP A 334 14.21 18.19 -4.58
N VAL A 335 13.95 16.94 -4.95
CA VAL A 335 13.67 16.61 -6.35
C VAL A 335 12.35 17.22 -6.77
N GLU A 336 12.38 18.04 -7.80
CA GLU A 336 11.18 18.60 -8.37
C GLU A 336 10.30 17.48 -8.96
N PHE A 337 9.04 17.48 -8.54
CA PHE A 337 8.10 16.52 -9.07
C PHE A 337 7.67 16.98 -10.45
N PRO A 338 7.93 16.21 -11.53
CA PRO A 338 7.72 16.72 -12.89
C PRO A 338 6.23 16.84 -13.25
N GLY A 339 5.48 17.65 -12.53
CA GLY A 339 4.03 17.87 -12.76
C GLY A 339 3.15 16.85 -12.06
N TYR A 340 1.86 16.80 -12.39
CA TYR A 340 0.94 16.06 -11.70
C TYR A 340 0.74 14.81 -12.23
N THR A 341 1.00 14.09 -11.57
CA THR A 341 0.72 12.79 -11.32
C THR A 341 -0.73 12.48 -11.63
N TRP A 342 -1.00 11.34 -11.73
CA TRP A 342 -2.15 10.51 -11.66
C TRP A 342 -3.51 11.08 -11.21
N TYR A 343 -3.56 12.01 -10.23
CA TYR A 343 -4.81 12.67 -9.91
C TYR A 343 -5.29 13.58 -11.02
N SER A 344 -4.40 14.21 -11.74
CA SER A 344 -4.77 15.01 -12.89
C SER A 344 -5.27 14.17 -14.06
N GLU A 345 -4.86 12.89 -14.10
CA GLU A 345 -5.38 11.93 -15.08
C GLU A 345 -6.78 11.43 -14.71
N MET A 346 -7.13 11.49 -13.44
CA MET A 346 -8.45 11.10 -12.96
C MET A 346 -9.51 12.16 -13.23
N PHE A 347 -9.12 13.38 -13.54
CA PHE A 347 -10.02 14.50 -13.70
C PHE A 347 -9.91 15.08 -15.10
N TYR A 348 -10.99 14.91 -15.80
CA TYR A 348 -11.23 15.55 -17.08
C TYR A 348 -12.19 16.72 -16.87
N ASP A 349 -12.01 17.78 -17.63
CA ASP A 349 -13.01 18.85 -17.72
C ASP A 349 -14.33 18.32 -18.36
N GLU A 350 -15.34 19.16 -18.39
CA GLU A 350 -16.64 18.83 -19.00
C GLU A 350 -16.54 18.43 -20.48
N LEU A 351 -15.45 18.79 -21.15
CA LEU A 351 -15.19 18.48 -22.55
C LEU A 351 -14.33 17.23 -22.73
N GLY A 352 -13.94 16.60 -21.63
CA GLY A 352 -13.10 15.38 -21.65
C GLY A 352 -11.61 15.64 -21.84
N HIS A 353 -11.14 16.85 -21.57
CA HIS A 353 -9.71 17.15 -21.58
C HIS A 353 -9.09 16.87 -20.20
N PRO A 354 -7.88 16.29 -20.14
CA PRO A 354 -7.19 16.13 -18.88
C PRO A 354 -6.91 17.48 -18.24
N MET A 355 -7.23 17.64 -16.98
CA MET A 355 -7.04 18.89 -16.23
C MET A 355 -5.58 19.26 -16.00
N SER A 356 -4.64 18.38 -16.33
CA SER A 356 -3.22 18.68 -16.35
C SER A 356 -2.65 18.52 -17.75
N PRO A 357 -1.97 19.53 -18.30
CA PRO A 357 -1.31 19.43 -19.59
C PRO A 357 0.05 18.72 -19.53
N ARG A 358 0.51 18.33 -18.34
CA ARG A 358 1.83 17.72 -18.16
C ARG A 358 1.73 16.22 -17.99
N ILE A 359 2.28 15.50 -18.94
CA ILE A 359 2.41 14.04 -18.90
C ILE A 359 3.75 13.73 -18.24
N ASN A 360 3.73 12.99 -17.14
CA ASN A 360 4.95 12.52 -16.51
C ASN A 360 5.64 11.49 -17.41
N PRO A 361 6.97 11.61 -17.60
CA PRO A 361 7.68 10.56 -18.31
C PRO A 361 7.64 9.27 -17.50
N VAL A 362 7.30 8.18 -18.16
CA VAL A 362 7.41 6.85 -17.54
C VAL A 362 8.89 6.43 -17.48
N HIS A 363 9.17 5.38 -16.72
CA HIS A 363 10.50 4.82 -16.60
C HIS A 363 11.08 4.49 -17.98
N PRO A 364 12.27 4.99 -18.36
CA PRO A 364 12.80 4.84 -19.73
C PRO A 364 13.15 3.38 -20.08
N GLY A 365 13.36 2.53 -19.07
CA GLY A 365 13.56 1.10 -19.25
C GLY A 365 12.28 0.31 -19.54
N MET A 366 11.11 0.88 -19.28
CA MET A 366 9.83 0.20 -19.54
C MET A 366 9.49 0.28 -21.02
N LYS A 367 9.48 -0.87 -21.72
CA LYS A 367 9.32 -0.96 -23.18
C LYS A 367 7.94 -1.42 -23.62
N ALA A 368 7.22 -2.14 -22.77
CA ALA A 368 5.84 -2.57 -23.02
C ALA A 368 5.13 -2.85 -21.69
N ILE A 369 3.81 -2.79 -21.72
CA ILE A 369 2.94 -3.16 -20.61
C ILE A 369 1.94 -4.19 -21.10
N VAL A 370 1.78 -5.28 -20.34
CA VAL A 370 0.74 -6.29 -20.55
C VAL A 370 -0.20 -6.29 -19.36
N ILE A 371 -1.49 -6.18 -19.59
CA ILE A 371 -2.52 -6.18 -18.56
C ILE A 371 -3.29 -7.48 -18.66
N ASN A 372 -2.88 -8.46 -17.86
CA ASN A 372 -3.60 -9.73 -17.73
C ASN A 372 -4.75 -9.62 -16.73
N LEU A 373 -4.46 -8.95 -15.60
CA LEU A 373 -5.42 -8.76 -14.54
C LEU A 373 -5.09 -7.46 -13.84
N ALA A 374 -6.04 -6.56 -13.76
CA ALA A 374 -5.89 -5.30 -13.03
C ALA A 374 -7.21 -4.87 -12.40
N TRP A 375 -7.11 -4.11 -11.34
CA TRP A 375 -8.24 -3.39 -10.81
C TRP A 375 -8.61 -2.22 -11.74
N GLY A 376 -9.92 -1.98 -11.94
CA GLY A 376 -10.42 -1.02 -12.92
C GLY A 376 -9.98 0.44 -12.74
N GLY A 377 -9.39 0.82 -11.59
CA GLY A 377 -8.83 2.15 -11.37
C GLY A 377 -7.39 2.33 -11.86
N TYR A 378 -6.79 1.32 -12.50
CA TYR A 378 -5.42 1.28 -13.00
C TYR A 378 -5.29 0.36 -14.20
N PRO A 379 -4.34 0.54 -15.05
CA PRO A 379 -3.27 1.53 -15.14
C PRO A 379 -3.71 2.85 -15.76
N SER A 380 -2.81 3.84 -15.62
CA SER A 380 -3.04 5.17 -16.12
C SER A 380 -3.00 5.27 -17.64
N VAL A 381 -3.84 6.11 -18.17
CA VAL A 381 -3.90 6.50 -19.59
C VAL A 381 -2.54 6.98 -20.13
N PHE A 382 -1.73 7.61 -19.31
CA PHE A 382 -0.44 8.16 -19.74
C PHE A 382 0.61 7.11 -20.06
N TRP A 383 0.51 5.94 -19.45
CA TRP A 383 1.40 4.85 -19.79
C TRP A 383 1.15 4.37 -21.22
N SER A 384 -0.13 4.21 -21.59
CA SER A 384 -0.51 3.78 -22.93
C SER A 384 -0.14 4.77 -24.03
N GLN A 385 0.02 6.04 -23.69
CA GLN A 385 0.48 7.05 -24.64
C GLN A 385 2.00 7.03 -24.86
N GLN A 386 2.76 6.50 -23.92
CA GLN A 386 4.22 6.52 -23.96
C GLN A 386 4.84 5.15 -24.23
N VAL A 387 4.12 4.08 -23.92
CA VAL A 387 4.62 2.70 -24.01
C VAL A 387 3.55 1.81 -24.63
N PRO A 388 3.91 0.92 -25.59
CA PRO A 388 2.97 -0.06 -26.12
C PRO A 388 2.30 -0.84 -25.00
N THR A 389 0.95 -0.87 -25.01
CA THR A 389 0.15 -1.51 -23.98
C THR A 389 -0.77 -2.54 -24.61
N ILE A 390 -0.79 -3.75 -24.05
CA ILE A 390 -1.59 -4.87 -24.51
C ILE A 390 -2.50 -5.32 -23.36
N ILE A 391 -3.80 -5.39 -23.64
CA ILE A 391 -4.81 -5.90 -22.71
C ILE A 391 -5.10 -7.36 -23.04
N VAL A 392 -5.18 -8.23 -22.05
CA VAL A 392 -5.49 -9.65 -22.23
C VAL A 392 -6.99 -9.88 -22.08
N GLY A 393 -7.62 -10.24 -23.18
CA GLY A 393 -9.03 -10.61 -23.21
C GLY A 393 -10.02 -9.45 -23.16
N GLU A 394 -11.13 -9.61 -23.84
CA GLU A 394 -12.20 -8.61 -23.88
C GLU A 394 -12.82 -8.36 -22.49
N HIS A 395 -12.83 -9.37 -21.62
CA HIS A 395 -13.34 -9.23 -20.24
C HIS A 395 -12.54 -8.21 -19.41
N MET A 396 -11.22 -8.11 -19.63
CA MET A 396 -10.40 -7.08 -18.97
C MET A 396 -10.60 -5.70 -19.62
N ALA A 397 -10.69 -5.68 -20.97
CA ALA A 397 -10.97 -4.47 -21.71
C ALA A 397 -12.31 -3.83 -21.30
N GLU A 398 -13.35 -4.63 -21.07
CA GLU A 398 -14.65 -4.15 -20.59
C GLU A 398 -14.57 -3.51 -19.20
N VAL A 399 -13.76 -4.08 -18.30
CA VAL A 399 -13.55 -3.48 -16.96
C VAL A 399 -12.94 -2.10 -17.08
N LEU A 400 -11.94 -1.95 -17.93
CA LEU A 400 -11.28 -0.67 -18.18
C LEU A 400 -12.20 0.35 -18.85
N ARG A 401 -13.10 -0.08 -19.74
CA ARG A 401 -14.13 0.78 -20.35
C ARG A 401 -15.14 1.32 -19.36
N ARG A 402 -15.52 0.52 -18.37
CA ARG A 402 -16.50 0.93 -17.34
C ARG A 402 -15.92 1.97 -16.39
N ASP A 403 -14.62 1.99 -16.22
CA ASP A 403 -13.96 2.97 -15.38
C ASP A 403 -13.75 4.26 -16.17
N SER A 404 -14.46 5.31 -15.77
CA SER A 404 -14.37 6.63 -16.43
C SER A 404 -12.95 7.20 -16.41
N GLN A 405 -12.14 6.78 -15.46
CA GLN A 405 -10.74 7.21 -15.32
C GLN A 405 -9.82 6.57 -16.35
N ASN A 406 -10.22 5.45 -16.95
CA ASN A 406 -9.45 4.72 -17.94
C ASN A 406 -10.09 4.74 -19.34
N ARG A 407 -11.08 5.57 -19.57
CA ARG A 407 -11.83 5.60 -20.83
C ARG A 407 -10.92 5.75 -22.04
N GLU A 408 -9.95 6.61 -21.98
CA GLU A 408 -9.02 6.88 -23.09
C GLU A 408 -7.96 5.79 -23.27
N PHE A 409 -7.74 4.96 -22.27
CA PHE A 409 -6.73 3.91 -22.30
C PHE A 409 -6.93 2.95 -23.50
N LEU A 410 -8.17 2.63 -23.81
CA LEU A 410 -8.50 1.72 -24.90
C LEU A 410 -8.23 2.26 -26.28
N ARG A 411 -8.12 3.57 -26.46
CA ARG A 411 -7.75 4.17 -27.74
C ARG A 411 -6.32 3.87 -28.14
N HIS A 412 -5.48 3.52 -27.16
CA HIS A 412 -4.05 3.34 -27.34
C HIS A 412 -3.59 1.90 -27.06
N ALA A 413 -4.47 1.05 -26.58
CA ALA A 413 -4.14 -0.32 -26.20
C ALA A 413 -4.61 -1.34 -27.25
N VAL A 414 -3.83 -2.40 -27.41
CA VAL A 414 -4.17 -3.58 -28.21
C VAL A 414 -4.82 -4.60 -27.28
N VAL A 415 -5.90 -5.25 -27.73
CA VAL A 415 -6.53 -6.37 -27.02
C VAL A 415 -6.08 -7.67 -27.70
N ALA A 416 -5.48 -8.55 -26.91
CA ALA A 416 -5.07 -9.90 -27.34
C ALA A 416 -6.01 -10.94 -26.72
N ASP A 417 -6.21 -12.06 -27.39
CA ASP A 417 -7.16 -13.09 -26.95
C ASP A 417 -6.72 -13.77 -25.64
N ASP A 418 -5.42 -13.97 -25.47
CA ASP A 418 -4.84 -14.62 -24.29
C ASP A 418 -3.47 -14.03 -23.91
N LEU A 419 -2.96 -14.44 -22.75
CA LEU A 419 -1.68 -13.96 -22.22
C LEU A 419 -0.47 -14.35 -23.10
N PRO A 420 -0.34 -15.59 -23.62
CA PRO A 420 0.73 -15.93 -24.55
C PRO A 420 0.78 -15.03 -25.78
N THR A 421 -0.35 -14.79 -26.43
CA THR A 421 -0.44 -13.88 -27.59
C THR A 421 -0.07 -12.45 -27.22
N ALA A 422 -0.51 -11.95 -26.06
CA ALA A 422 -0.13 -10.64 -25.57
C ALA A 422 1.38 -10.52 -25.35
N MET A 423 2.00 -11.56 -24.80
CA MET A 423 3.45 -11.59 -24.57
C MET A 423 4.24 -11.64 -25.88
N GLU A 424 3.78 -12.37 -26.90
CA GLU A 424 4.41 -12.35 -28.23
C GLU A 424 4.45 -10.93 -28.81
N PHE A 425 3.35 -10.19 -28.72
CA PHE A 425 3.32 -8.79 -29.14
C PHE A 425 4.28 -7.94 -28.29
N ALA A 426 4.28 -8.13 -26.97
CA ALA A 426 5.15 -7.38 -26.09
C ALA A 426 6.63 -7.62 -26.38
N TYR A 427 7.07 -8.85 -26.57
CA TYR A 427 8.45 -9.19 -26.96
C TYR A 427 8.84 -8.58 -28.30
N LYS A 428 7.95 -8.61 -29.28
CA LYS A 428 8.17 -8.03 -30.60
C LYS A 428 8.41 -6.52 -30.54
N PHE A 429 7.63 -5.79 -29.73
CA PHE A 429 7.78 -4.34 -29.58
C PHE A 429 8.96 -3.98 -28.69
N ALA A 430 9.08 -4.65 -27.55
CA ALA A 430 10.07 -4.33 -26.54
C ALA A 430 11.49 -4.74 -26.93
N LYS A 431 11.63 -5.75 -27.79
CA LYS A 431 12.92 -6.36 -28.19
C LYS A 431 13.78 -6.77 -26.99
N THR A 432 13.15 -7.26 -25.95
CA THR A 432 13.77 -7.74 -24.72
C THR A 432 13.00 -8.94 -24.18
N ASP A 433 13.69 -9.84 -23.48
CA ASP A 433 13.12 -10.98 -22.75
C ASP A 433 12.96 -10.70 -21.25
N LYS A 434 13.33 -9.49 -20.81
CA LYS A 434 13.21 -9.08 -19.41
C LYS A 434 11.78 -8.75 -19.08
N VAL A 435 11.22 -9.48 -18.12
CA VAL A 435 9.83 -9.33 -17.66
C VAL A 435 9.79 -9.14 -16.17
N ILE A 436 9.00 -8.18 -15.70
CA ILE A 436 8.67 -7.99 -14.29
C ILE A 436 7.15 -8.12 -14.09
N ILE A 437 6.74 -8.93 -13.11
CA ILE A 437 5.33 -9.29 -12.91
C ILE A 437 4.82 -8.72 -11.60
N PHE A 438 3.65 -8.10 -11.67
CA PHE A 438 2.90 -7.62 -10.52
C PHE A 438 1.68 -8.48 -10.32
N ASP A 439 1.84 -9.57 -9.61
CA ASP A 439 0.80 -10.58 -9.37
C ASP A 439 0.35 -10.67 -7.89
N GLY A 440 0.90 -9.82 -7.03
CA GLY A 440 0.62 -9.87 -5.59
C GLY A 440 1.33 -11.04 -4.89
N ALA A 441 2.34 -11.64 -5.50
CA ALA A 441 3.14 -12.68 -4.86
C ALA A 441 3.75 -12.15 -3.55
N ALA A 442 3.68 -12.96 -2.49
CA ALA A 442 4.31 -12.66 -1.22
C ALA A 442 5.62 -13.42 -1.11
N GLY A 443 6.63 -12.80 -0.50
CA GLY A 443 7.93 -13.44 -0.28
C GLY A 443 8.98 -13.10 -1.35
N GLY A 444 8.64 -12.34 -2.37
CA GLY A 444 9.55 -11.95 -3.44
C GLY A 444 8.82 -11.40 -4.65
N ILE A 445 9.48 -11.37 -5.79
CA ILE A 445 8.92 -10.90 -7.05
C ILE A 445 9.17 -11.93 -8.16
N ASN A 446 8.14 -12.16 -8.97
CA ASN A 446 8.23 -12.98 -10.17
C ASN A 446 8.77 -12.16 -11.34
N VAL A 447 9.83 -12.66 -11.97
CA VAL A 447 10.55 -11.98 -13.06
C VAL A 447 11.09 -12.99 -14.04
N SER A 448 11.51 -12.55 -15.24
CA SER A 448 12.33 -13.39 -16.11
C SER A 448 13.71 -13.64 -15.50
N LYS A 449 14.36 -14.75 -15.88
CA LYS A 449 15.68 -15.11 -15.37
C LYS A 449 16.73 -14.03 -15.65
N SER A 450 16.73 -13.45 -16.85
CA SER A 450 17.65 -12.37 -17.25
C SER A 450 17.50 -11.12 -16.38
N LEU A 451 16.26 -10.78 -15.98
CA LEU A 451 16.01 -9.65 -15.09
C LEU A 451 16.40 -9.98 -13.63
N ALA A 452 16.18 -11.21 -13.18
CA ALA A 452 16.63 -11.67 -11.86
C ALA A 452 18.15 -11.53 -11.68
N GLU A 453 18.91 -11.92 -12.71
CA GLU A 453 20.36 -11.81 -12.74
C GLU A 453 20.82 -10.33 -12.65
N GLU A 454 20.20 -9.45 -13.44
CA GLU A 454 20.45 -7.99 -13.39
C GLU A 454 20.14 -7.40 -12.01
N MET A 455 19.02 -7.77 -11.41
CA MET A 455 18.63 -7.29 -10.07
C MET A 455 19.65 -7.73 -9.01
N LEU A 456 20.12 -8.99 -9.05
CA LEU A 456 21.11 -9.51 -8.11
C LEU A 456 22.49 -8.84 -8.25
N GLU A 457 22.88 -8.45 -9.48
CA GLU A 457 24.12 -7.71 -9.74
C GLU A 457 24.04 -6.27 -9.20
N LEU A 458 22.89 -5.61 -9.36
CA LEU A 458 22.71 -4.21 -8.96
C LEU A 458 22.51 -4.03 -7.45
N ALA A 459 21.87 -4.99 -6.79
CA ALA A 459 21.40 -4.85 -5.41
C ALA A 459 22.49 -4.44 -4.39
N PRO A 460 23.73 -5.00 -4.40
CA PRO A 460 24.75 -4.57 -3.44
C PRO A 460 25.15 -3.10 -3.56
N LYS A 461 25.28 -2.60 -4.79
CA LYS A 461 25.62 -1.20 -5.06
C LYS A 461 24.48 -0.27 -4.65
N VAL A 462 23.25 -0.71 -4.87
CA VAL A 462 22.05 0.01 -4.46
C VAL A 462 21.96 0.07 -2.94
N SER A 463 22.24 -1.03 -2.24
CA SER A 463 22.23 -1.04 -0.77
C SER A 463 23.22 -0.03 -0.20
N GLU A 464 24.45 -0.02 -0.70
CA GLU A 464 25.49 0.94 -0.29
C GLU A 464 25.09 2.40 -0.58
N GLU A 465 24.57 2.69 -1.78
CA GLU A 465 24.10 4.02 -2.15
C GLU A 465 23.00 4.50 -1.22
N VAL A 466 21.99 3.66 -0.97
CA VAL A 466 20.84 4.04 -0.15
C VAL A 466 21.23 4.25 1.30
N ASP A 467 21.99 3.34 1.89
CA ASP A 467 22.38 3.43 3.30
C ASP A 467 23.30 4.63 3.58
N ASN A 468 24.25 4.89 2.69
CA ASN A 468 25.31 5.88 2.95
C ASN A 468 25.00 7.29 2.41
N VAL A 469 24.10 7.40 1.41
CA VAL A 469 23.81 8.68 0.75
C VAL A 469 22.35 9.09 0.89
N ARG A 470 21.42 8.21 0.52
CA ARG A 470 20.02 8.59 0.42
C ARG A 470 19.33 8.69 1.77
N ILE A 471 19.46 7.70 2.64
CA ILE A 471 18.84 7.71 3.97
C ILE A 471 19.27 8.92 4.80
N PRO A 472 20.56 9.27 4.93
CA PRO A 472 20.97 10.47 5.62
C PRO A 472 20.33 11.75 5.06
N LYS A 473 20.25 11.87 3.73
CA LYS A 473 19.57 12.97 3.08
C LYS A 473 18.08 13.02 3.39
N TRP A 474 17.37 11.89 3.22
CA TRP A 474 15.92 11.80 3.45
C TRP A 474 15.54 12.09 4.91
N CYS A 475 16.37 11.61 5.86
CA CYS A 475 16.20 11.90 7.28
C CYS A 475 16.36 13.40 7.57
N LYS A 476 17.45 13.99 7.09
CA LYS A 476 17.71 15.42 7.27
C LYS A 476 16.59 16.30 6.72
N GLN A 477 16.08 15.97 5.54
CA GLN A 477 14.97 16.70 4.90
C GLN A 477 13.68 16.69 5.74
N ARG A 478 13.51 15.71 6.63
CA ARG A 478 12.33 15.54 7.49
C ARG A 478 12.57 15.93 8.94
N GLY A 479 13.75 16.41 9.27
CA GLY A 479 14.13 16.72 10.64
C GLY A 479 14.15 15.49 11.57
N MET A 480 14.35 14.29 11.00
CA MET A 480 14.37 13.04 11.76
C MET A 480 15.77 12.72 12.26
N ASP A 481 15.89 12.37 13.53
CA ASP A 481 17.10 11.75 14.07
C ASP A 481 17.05 10.23 13.83
N CYS A 482 17.45 9.83 12.63
CA CYS A 482 17.40 8.44 12.22
C CYS A 482 18.32 7.52 13.02
N GLU A 483 19.41 8.02 13.59
CA GLU A 483 20.27 7.22 14.45
C GLU A 483 19.62 6.99 15.84
N ALA A 484 18.97 7.99 16.42
CA ALA A 484 18.21 7.80 17.65
C ALA A 484 17.05 6.80 17.46
N ILE A 485 16.31 6.92 16.35
CA ILE A 485 15.21 5.98 16.03
C ILE A 485 15.76 4.56 15.87
N LYS A 486 16.82 4.37 15.07
CA LYS A 486 17.46 3.08 14.80
C LYS A 486 17.98 2.42 16.09
N ASN A 487 18.42 3.22 17.05
CA ASN A 487 18.92 2.76 18.33
C ASN A 487 17.84 2.56 19.39
N SER A 488 16.60 2.99 19.15
CA SER A 488 15.49 2.76 20.08
C SER A 488 15.17 1.27 20.23
N GLU A 489 14.79 0.86 21.44
CA GLU A 489 14.47 -0.54 21.76
C GLU A 489 13.32 -1.05 20.86
N LYS A 490 12.22 -0.31 20.76
CA LYS A 490 11.06 -0.67 19.93
C LYS A 490 11.44 -0.91 18.45
N TYR A 491 12.34 -0.08 17.89
CA TYR A 491 12.75 -0.25 16.50
C TYR A 491 13.68 -1.44 16.31
N LYS A 492 14.60 -1.67 17.25
CA LYS A 492 15.50 -2.83 17.22
C LYS A 492 14.75 -4.14 17.24
N GLU A 493 13.66 -4.24 17.99
CA GLU A 493 12.80 -5.41 18.04
C GLU A 493 12.24 -5.82 16.66
N TRP A 494 12.06 -4.87 15.71
CA TRP A 494 11.60 -5.19 14.36
C TRP A 494 12.64 -5.94 13.54
N TYR A 495 13.90 -5.79 13.90
CA TYR A 495 15.05 -6.35 13.19
C TYR A 495 15.73 -7.53 13.92
N GLU A 496 15.28 -7.89 15.11
CA GLU A 496 15.85 -9.04 15.85
C GLU A 496 15.65 -10.37 15.12
N ASN A 497 14.59 -10.46 14.31
CA ASN A 497 14.30 -11.67 13.54
C ASN A 497 15.28 -11.92 12.37
N ILE A 498 16.19 -10.98 12.05
CA ILE A 498 17.23 -11.20 11.03
C ILE A 498 18.21 -12.30 11.46
N LYS A 499 18.35 -12.52 12.78
CA LYS A 499 19.32 -13.47 13.36
C LYS A 499 18.72 -14.86 13.63
N ARG A 500 17.43 -15.05 13.37
CA ARG A 500 16.71 -16.32 13.52
C ARG A 500 16.54 -16.96 12.14
#